data_8e5c6d54d93b9d1ea078b6f3e8bf1dea
#
_entry.id   8e5c6d54d93b9d1ea078b6f3e8bf1dea
#
_cell.length_a   1.000
_cell.length_b   1.000
_cell.length_c   1.000
_cell.angle_alpha   90.00
_cell.angle_beta   90.00
_cell.angle_gamma   90.00
#
_symmetry.space_group_name_H-M   'P 1'
#
loop_
_entity.id
_entity.type
_entity.pdbx_description
1 polymer ?
#
loop_
_entity_poly.entity_id
_entity_poly.type
_entity_poly.pdbx_seq_one_letter_code
_entity_poly.pdbx_strand_id
1 'polypeptide(L)'
;MKNPRPPRCFTARPPRDAALCAAALHPGDVLFPRRFFQPRARESHLPAALLKKTALENNIAWMQRYADARGVSLAPHGKTTMTPWIFQAQQRAGAWGIGVGSAWQASAAMASGVERVLMVNQLVGRANMQAVSRLKAHYRAAEFICCIDSLANARALSAFFSERRQTLDVLIELGVAGGRCGCRSVEDAQALAEAVADLPGLKLRGLELYEGVLHGDDPQPQVEALLRQAADLACRMEHLVEGEFVLTGAGTVWYDVVCNIWLAAKKPARCRIVIRPGCYITHDRGIYDIAQKALVARDPIACDLGGDLTSALELMAMVQSVPEADRAVVNFGKRDCAFDAGLPQPIARYRNGAQLSAAGIESVGIMDQHCMLRLAPGSDVQVGDILVFGTSHPCLTFDKWKTLLLADEQYNVLEELDTLF
;
A
#
# COMPACT_ATOMS: atom_id res chain seq x y z
N MET A 1 47.82 13.10 31.65
CA MET A 1 46.83 12.28 30.94
C MET A 1 45.53 13.05 30.93
N LYS A 2 45.14 13.56 29.76
CA LYS A 2 43.90 14.39 29.59
C LYS A 2 42.75 13.47 29.20
N ASN A 3 41.68 13.47 30.02
CA ASN A 3 40.44 12.74 29.75
C ASN A 3 39.77 13.25 28.45
N PRO A 4 39.33 12.37 27.55
CA PRO A 4 38.53 12.80 26.37
C PRO A 4 37.11 13.16 26.81
N ARG A 5 36.62 14.30 26.32
CA ARG A 5 35.24 14.74 26.50
C ARG A 5 34.28 13.82 25.71
N PRO A 6 33.08 13.53 26.24
CA PRO A 6 32.10 12.76 25.53
C PRO A 6 31.59 13.53 24.30
N PRO A 7 31.14 12.83 23.23
CA PRO A 7 30.62 13.47 22.02
C PRO A 7 29.33 14.23 22.33
N ARG A 8 29.24 15.45 21.80
CA ARG A 8 28.03 16.29 21.91
C ARG A 8 26.88 15.62 21.16
N CYS A 9 25.80 15.34 21.86
CA CYS A 9 24.52 15.02 21.23
C CYS A 9 24.14 16.18 20.30
N PHE A 10 24.02 15.88 19.02
CA PHE A 10 23.37 16.77 18.06
C PHE A 10 21.87 16.79 18.38
N THR A 11 21.43 17.79 19.12
CA THR A 11 20.01 18.18 19.12
C THR A 11 19.79 18.94 17.83
N ALA A 12 19.32 18.23 16.79
CA ALA A 12 18.82 18.89 15.60
C ALA A 12 17.59 19.71 16.01
N ARG A 13 17.71 21.04 16.07
CA ARG A 13 16.54 21.93 16.02
C ARG A 13 15.92 21.74 14.64
N PRO A 14 14.59 21.63 14.54
CA PRO A 14 13.95 21.68 13.24
C PRO A 14 14.31 23.02 12.57
N PRO A 15 14.63 23.03 11.26
CA PRO A 15 14.91 24.25 10.55
C PRO A 15 13.69 25.17 10.62
N ARG A 16 13.90 26.42 11.01
CA ARG A 16 12.87 27.46 11.11
C ARG A 16 12.34 27.97 9.77
N ASP A 17 12.75 27.40 8.66
CA ASP A 17 12.41 27.85 7.31
C ASP A 17 11.92 26.68 6.43
N ALA A 18 10.92 25.91 6.92
CA ALA A 18 10.13 25.04 6.06
C ALA A 18 9.18 25.81 5.12
N ALA A 19 9.23 27.16 5.16
CA ALA A 19 8.36 28.01 4.37
C ALA A 19 8.86 28.32 2.94
N LEU A 20 10.01 27.79 2.50
CA LEU A 20 10.62 28.16 1.22
C LEU A 20 10.59 27.07 0.14
N CYS A 21 10.03 25.87 0.42
CA CYS A 21 9.92 24.80 -0.58
C CYS A 21 8.50 24.32 -0.87
N ALA A 22 7.48 24.92 -0.29
CA ALA A 22 6.11 24.65 -0.65
C ALA A 22 5.53 25.89 -1.35
N ALA A 23 5.86 26.05 -2.61
CA ALA A 23 4.94 26.72 -3.51
C ALA A 23 3.79 25.74 -3.74
N ALA A 24 2.85 25.74 -2.79
CA ALA A 24 1.68 24.91 -2.85
C ALA A 24 0.92 25.20 -4.15
N LEU A 25 0.65 24.18 -4.94
CA LEU A 25 -0.35 24.22 -5.99
C LEU A 25 -1.70 24.40 -5.31
N HIS A 26 -2.47 25.38 -5.72
CA HIS A 26 -3.80 25.62 -5.13
C HIS A 26 -4.88 24.90 -5.92
N PRO A 27 -6.02 24.56 -5.27
CA PRO A 27 -7.20 24.12 -5.97
C PRO A 27 -7.52 25.08 -7.13
N GLY A 28 -7.59 24.54 -8.35
CA GLY A 28 -7.77 25.34 -9.57
C GLY A 28 -6.47 25.59 -10.38
N ASP A 29 -5.30 25.20 -9.90
CA ASP A 29 -4.09 25.17 -10.70
C ASP A 29 -4.21 24.11 -11.79
N VAL A 30 -3.84 24.45 -13.02
CA VAL A 30 -3.95 23.60 -14.20
C VAL A 30 -2.57 23.12 -14.58
N LEU A 31 -2.32 21.81 -14.57
CA LEU A 31 -1.03 21.24 -14.99
C LEU A 31 -0.75 21.46 -16.49
N PHE A 32 -1.79 21.65 -17.28
CA PHE A 32 -1.73 22.07 -18.68
C PHE A 32 -2.52 23.36 -18.89
N PRO A 33 -2.11 24.50 -18.36
CA PRO A 33 -2.80 25.72 -18.67
C PRO A 33 -2.72 26.00 -20.17
N ARG A 34 -3.79 26.49 -20.76
CA ARG A 34 -3.69 27.18 -22.08
C ARG A 34 -2.60 28.28 -22.06
N ARG A 35 -1.93 28.47 -20.94
CA ARG A 35 -0.96 29.51 -20.58
C ARG A 35 0.34 28.96 -19.99
N PHE A 36 0.80 27.79 -20.42
CA PHE A 36 2.08 27.21 -19.97
C PHE A 36 3.27 28.17 -20.10
N PHE A 37 3.12 29.27 -20.83
CA PHE A 37 4.14 30.29 -21.06
C PHE A 37 3.73 31.69 -20.57
N GLN A 38 2.74 31.86 -19.72
CA GLN A 38 2.46 33.18 -19.14
C GLN A 38 3.07 33.31 -17.72
N PRO A 39 3.88 34.35 -17.45
CA PRO A 39 4.69 34.49 -16.21
C PRO A 39 3.92 34.68 -14.91
N ARG A 40 2.62 34.45 -14.86
CA ARG A 40 1.77 34.65 -13.68
C ARG A 40 1.01 33.40 -13.24
N ALA A 41 1.10 32.26 -13.96
CA ALA A 41 0.65 30.98 -13.44
C ALA A 41 1.76 30.43 -12.53
N ARG A 42 1.45 29.93 -11.35
CA ARG A 42 2.39 29.14 -10.55
C ARG A 42 2.80 27.94 -11.38
N GLU A 43 4.05 27.91 -11.79
CA GLU A 43 4.60 26.81 -12.59
C GLU A 43 4.69 25.57 -11.72
N SER A 44 4.01 24.51 -12.11
CA SER A 44 4.19 23.19 -11.49
C SER A 44 5.58 22.69 -11.86
N HIS A 45 6.38 22.36 -10.85
CA HIS A 45 7.68 21.75 -11.10
C HIS A 45 7.49 20.32 -11.58
N LEU A 46 8.10 19.96 -12.72
CA LEU A 46 8.18 18.59 -13.20
C LEU A 46 9.57 18.01 -12.88
N PRO A 47 9.67 16.72 -12.52
CA PRO A 47 8.61 15.70 -12.53
C PRO A 47 7.58 15.89 -11.42
N ALA A 48 6.36 15.34 -11.62
CA ALA A 48 5.30 15.32 -10.64
C ALA A 48 4.57 13.99 -10.65
N ALA A 49 4.21 13.48 -9.47
CA ALA A 49 3.34 12.33 -9.33
C ALA A 49 1.88 12.78 -9.15
N LEU A 50 0.99 12.16 -9.92
CA LEU A 50 -0.41 12.53 -9.99
C LEU A 50 -1.30 11.34 -9.65
N LEU A 51 -2.43 11.65 -9.05
CA LEU A 51 -3.53 10.71 -8.83
C LEU A 51 -4.76 11.18 -9.61
N LYS A 52 -5.23 10.35 -10.53
CA LYS A 52 -6.47 10.59 -11.27
C LYS A 52 -7.66 10.34 -10.34
N LYS A 53 -8.38 11.40 -9.97
CA LYS A 53 -9.46 11.35 -8.98
C LYS A 53 -10.53 10.33 -9.32
N THR A 54 -11.04 10.36 -10.55
CA THR A 54 -12.11 9.46 -11.00
C THR A 54 -11.69 7.99 -10.93
N ALA A 55 -10.44 7.68 -11.34
CA ALA A 55 -9.89 6.32 -11.26
C ALA A 55 -9.70 5.87 -9.80
N LEU A 56 -9.22 6.75 -8.93
CA LEU A 56 -9.04 6.47 -7.51
C LEU A 56 -10.39 6.18 -6.83
N GLU A 57 -11.39 7.02 -7.06
CA GLU A 57 -12.75 6.84 -6.53
C GLU A 57 -13.41 5.56 -7.07
N ASN A 58 -13.22 5.26 -8.36
CA ASN A 58 -13.70 4.01 -8.97
C ASN A 58 -13.09 2.80 -8.26
N ASN A 59 -11.78 2.79 -8.05
CA ASN A 59 -11.08 1.66 -7.44
C ASN A 59 -11.54 1.44 -5.99
N ILE A 60 -11.70 2.51 -5.21
CA ILE A 60 -12.24 2.44 -3.83
C ILE A 60 -13.64 1.80 -3.87
N ALA A 61 -14.52 2.31 -4.72
CA ALA A 61 -15.89 1.84 -4.80
C ALA A 61 -15.98 0.41 -5.33
N TRP A 62 -15.19 0.05 -6.35
CA TRP A 62 -15.18 -1.30 -6.93
C TRP A 62 -14.74 -2.35 -5.90
N MET A 63 -13.63 -2.11 -5.21
CA MET A 63 -13.11 -3.06 -4.24
C MET A 63 -14.04 -3.22 -3.03
N GLN A 64 -14.67 -2.14 -2.57
CA GLN A 64 -15.65 -2.24 -1.50
C GLN A 64 -16.89 -3.03 -1.93
N ARG A 65 -17.44 -2.75 -3.12
CA ARG A 65 -18.55 -3.55 -3.67
C ARG A 65 -18.17 -5.03 -3.82
N TYR A 66 -16.93 -5.32 -4.21
CA TYR A 66 -16.44 -6.69 -4.26
C TYR A 66 -16.48 -7.36 -2.88
N ALA A 67 -15.93 -6.70 -1.87
CA ALA A 67 -15.93 -7.22 -0.50
C ALA A 67 -17.36 -7.43 0.03
N ASP A 68 -18.25 -6.47 -0.22
CA ASP A 68 -19.67 -6.54 0.20
C ASP A 68 -20.39 -7.68 -0.50
N ALA A 69 -20.23 -7.84 -1.83
CA ALA A 69 -20.83 -8.92 -2.60
C ALA A 69 -20.35 -10.32 -2.16
N ARG A 70 -19.10 -10.40 -1.68
CA ARG A 70 -18.53 -11.62 -1.09
C ARG A 70 -18.94 -11.83 0.38
N GLY A 71 -19.50 -10.83 1.05
CA GLY A 71 -19.78 -10.90 2.49
C GLY A 71 -18.51 -10.98 3.33
N VAL A 72 -17.42 -10.38 2.89
CA VAL A 72 -16.13 -10.29 3.60
C VAL A 72 -15.83 -8.84 3.98
N SER A 73 -14.92 -8.65 4.92
CA SER A 73 -14.49 -7.33 5.35
C SER A 73 -13.21 -6.92 4.62
N LEU A 74 -13.05 -5.62 4.39
CA LEU A 74 -11.89 -5.04 3.72
C LEU A 74 -11.04 -4.26 4.73
N ALA A 75 -9.75 -4.58 4.82
CA ALA A 75 -8.74 -3.79 5.54
C ALA A 75 -7.58 -3.44 4.58
N PRO A 76 -7.75 -2.45 3.69
CA PRO A 76 -6.74 -2.11 2.70
C PRO A 76 -5.37 -1.91 3.31
N HIS A 77 -4.30 -2.42 2.64
CA HIS A 77 -2.96 -2.25 3.18
C HIS A 77 -2.43 -0.84 2.93
N GLY A 78 -2.49 0.02 3.95
CA GLY A 78 -2.15 1.44 3.91
C GLY A 78 -0.68 1.74 3.64
N LYS A 79 0.25 0.74 3.78
CA LYS A 79 1.67 0.94 3.44
C LYS A 79 1.89 1.38 1.99
N THR A 80 0.93 1.09 1.11
CA THR A 80 1.04 1.45 -0.31
C THR A 80 1.07 2.96 -0.50
N THR A 81 0.23 3.68 0.22
CA THR A 81 0.02 5.11 -0.02
C THR A 81 0.46 6.00 1.14
N MET A 82 0.33 5.53 2.38
CA MET A 82 0.54 6.32 3.60
C MET A 82 -0.09 7.71 3.53
N THR A 83 -1.24 7.84 2.88
CA THR A 83 -1.92 9.10 2.59
C THR A 83 -3.20 9.21 3.42
N PRO A 84 -3.32 10.18 4.35
CA PRO A 84 -4.50 10.37 5.21
C PRO A 84 -5.81 10.48 4.44
N TRP A 85 -5.82 11.24 3.37
CA TRP A 85 -6.98 11.41 2.49
C TRP A 85 -7.51 10.06 1.96
N ILE A 86 -6.60 9.20 1.52
CA ILE A 86 -6.95 7.86 1.00
C ILE A 86 -7.49 6.98 2.13
N PHE A 87 -6.86 6.95 3.29
CA PHE A 87 -7.36 6.18 4.44
C PHE A 87 -8.78 6.56 4.81
N GLN A 88 -9.05 7.86 4.90
CA GLN A 88 -10.38 8.37 5.19
C GLN A 88 -11.38 8.05 4.08
N ALA A 89 -10.98 8.12 2.80
CA ALA A 89 -11.83 7.77 1.67
C ALA A 89 -12.21 6.28 1.70
N GLN A 90 -11.26 5.39 2.01
CA GLN A 90 -11.50 3.96 2.17
C GLN A 90 -12.41 3.65 3.36
N GLN A 91 -12.23 4.31 4.51
CA GLN A 91 -13.14 4.17 5.66
C GLN A 91 -14.56 4.65 5.34
N ARG A 92 -14.70 5.81 4.68
CA ARG A 92 -16.02 6.31 4.24
C ARG A 92 -16.72 5.36 3.27
N ALA A 93 -15.96 4.63 2.46
CA ALA A 93 -16.50 3.64 1.54
C ALA A 93 -16.94 2.33 2.23
N GLY A 94 -16.58 2.11 3.50
CA GLY A 94 -16.99 0.95 4.27
C GLY A 94 -15.85 0.00 4.68
N ALA A 95 -14.58 0.39 4.46
CA ALA A 95 -13.46 -0.44 4.90
C ALA A 95 -13.52 -0.70 6.42
N TRP A 96 -13.37 -1.96 6.81
CA TRP A 96 -13.42 -2.42 8.21
C TRP A 96 -12.27 -1.89 9.06
N GLY A 97 -11.14 -1.65 8.44
CA GLY A 97 -9.94 -1.12 9.07
C GLY A 97 -8.88 -0.79 8.02
N ILE A 98 -7.68 -0.44 8.46
CA ILE A 98 -6.51 -0.20 7.59
C ILE A 98 -5.38 -1.13 8.01
N GLY A 99 -4.85 -1.89 7.04
CA GLY A 99 -3.66 -2.71 7.21
C GLY A 99 -2.39 -1.87 7.22
N VAL A 100 -1.42 -2.20 8.08
CA VAL A 100 -0.11 -1.52 8.13
C VAL A 100 0.99 -2.54 8.39
N GLY A 101 2.25 -2.16 8.14
CA GLY A 101 3.41 -3.05 8.30
C GLY A 101 4.32 -2.71 9.50
N SER A 102 4.09 -1.61 10.22
CA SER A 102 4.94 -1.20 11.32
C SER A 102 4.22 -0.33 12.35
N ALA A 103 4.78 -0.22 13.57
CA ALA A 103 4.28 0.66 14.61
C ALA A 103 4.28 2.15 14.21
N TRP A 104 5.23 2.56 13.37
CA TRP A 104 5.26 3.91 12.78
C TRP A 104 4.06 4.14 11.86
N GLN A 105 3.80 3.23 10.94
CA GLN A 105 2.65 3.30 10.05
C GLN A 105 1.32 3.26 10.81
N ALA A 106 1.26 2.47 11.90
CA ALA A 106 0.11 2.47 12.80
C ALA A 106 -0.12 3.85 13.45
N SER A 107 0.97 4.51 13.88
CA SER A 107 0.90 5.85 14.44
C SER A 107 0.36 6.86 13.43
N ALA A 108 0.85 6.80 12.20
CA ALA A 108 0.40 7.65 11.10
C ALA A 108 -1.09 7.40 10.75
N ALA A 109 -1.50 6.13 10.67
CA ALA A 109 -2.89 5.76 10.38
C ALA A 109 -3.85 6.25 11.47
N MET A 110 -3.53 6.02 12.75
CA MET A 110 -4.37 6.49 13.86
C MET A 110 -4.43 8.01 13.97
N ALA A 111 -3.30 8.69 13.73
CA ALA A 111 -3.26 10.16 13.68
C ALA A 111 -4.12 10.73 12.53
N SER A 112 -4.33 9.94 11.48
CA SER A 112 -5.21 10.26 10.34
C SER A 112 -6.69 9.92 10.60
N GLY A 113 -7.06 9.51 11.83
CA GLY A 113 -8.43 9.18 12.21
C GLY A 113 -8.85 7.74 11.88
N VAL A 114 -7.90 6.83 11.66
CA VAL A 114 -8.22 5.41 11.47
C VAL A 114 -8.60 4.78 12.80
N GLU A 115 -9.82 4.23 12.87
CA GLU A 115 -10.39 3.66 14.10
C GLU A 115 -9.99 2.21 14.34
N ARG A 116 -9.58 1.49 13.29
CA ARG A 116 -9.11 0.10 13.41
C ARG A 116 -7.87 -0.12 12.56
N VAL A 117 -6.78 -0.46 13.23
CA VAL A 117 -5.47 -0.71 12.61
C VAL A 117 -5.10 -2.18 12.77
N LEU A 118 -4.86 -2.83 11.65
CA LEU A 118 -4.36 -4.19 11.57
C LEU A 118 -2.88 -4.17 11.14
N MET A 119 -1.96 -4.24 12.11
CA MET A 119 -0.55 -4.36 11.81
C MET A 119 -0.21 -5.81 11.47
N VAL A 120 -0.20 -6.12 10.18
CA VAL A 120 0.09 -7.48 9.67
C VAL A 120 1.59 -7.76 9.67
N ASN A 121 2.15 -7.66 10.85
CA ASN A 121 3.55 -7.91 11.17
C ASN A 121 3.73 -8.06 12.68
N GLN A 122 4.88 -8.57 13.11
CA GLN A 122 5.21 -8.77 14.53
C GLN A 122 5.57 -7.43 15.19
N LEU A 123 5.02 -7.20 16.37
CA LEU A 123 5.40 -6.06 17.20
C LEU A 123 6.63 -6.43 18.05
N VAL A 124 7.79 -6.01 17.61
CA VAL A 124 9.08 -6.35 18.25
C VAL A 124 9.82 -5.08 18.64
N GLY A 125 10.52 -5.17 19.77
CA GLY A 125 11.38 -4.09 20.28
C GLY A 125 10.64 -3.12 21.20
N ARG A 126 11.32 -2.76 22.32
CA ARG A 126 10.74 -1.95 23.39
C ARG A 126 10.20 -0.59 22.92
N ALA A 127 10.90 0.05 21.97
CA ALA A 127 10.48 1.34 21.43
C ALA A 127 9.15 1.24 20.66
N ASN A 128 8.99 0.21 19.83
CA ASN A 128 7.76 -0.05 19.08
C ASN A 128 6.59 -0.41 20.02
N MET A 129 6.85 -1.25 21.04
CA MET A 129 5.85 -1.58 22.07
C MET A 129 5.41 -0.33 22.84
N GLN A 130 6.35 0.58 23.18
CA GLN A 130 6.03 1.85 23.82
C GLN A 130 5.18 2.76 22.92
N ALA A 131 5.50 2.81 21.62
CA ALA A 131 4.72 3.58 20.65
C ALA A 131 3.28 3.09 20.62
N VAL A 132 3.06 1.78 20.44
CA VAL A 132 1.72 1.17 20.41
C VAL A 132 0.99 1.36 21.75
N SER A 133 1.68 1.19 22.88
CA SER A 133 1.10 1.45 24.21
C SER A 133 0.58 2.89 24.36
N ARG A 134 1.32 3.87 23.86
CA ARG A 134 0.90 5.28 23.86
C ARG A 134 -0.28 5.51 22.92
N LEU A 135 -0.29 4.90 21.74
CA LEU A 135 -1.40 4.97 20.80
C LEU A 135 -2.69 4.45 21.44
N LYS A 136 -2.64 3.26 22.06
CA LYS A 136 -3.79 2.66 22.78
C LYS A 136 -4.29 3.54 23.94
N ALA A 137 -3.39 4.23 24.62
CA ALA A 137 -3.75 5.14 25.69
C ALA A 137 -4.39 6.46 25.18
N HIS A 138 -3.93 6.94 24.01
CA HIS A 138 -4.41 8.19 23.40
C HIS A 138 -5.71 7.98 22.61
N TYR A 139 -5.75 6.97 21.74
CA TYR A 139 -6.91 6.65 20.88
C TYR A 139 -7.71 5.48 21.49
N ARG A 140 -8.36 5.73 22.65
CA ARG A 140 -9.01 4.67 23.44
C ARG A 140 -10.13 3.94 22.74
N ALA A 141 -10.78 4.55 21.77
CA ALA A 141 -11.84 3.95 20.96
C ALA A 141 -11.29 3.15 19.77
N ALA A 142 -10.04 3.37 19.41
CA ALA A 142 -9.44 2.69 18.27
C ALA A 142 -8.91 1.31 18.64
N GLU A 143 -9.12 0.35 17.74
CA GLU A 143 -8.59 -1.01 17.86
C GLU A 143 -7.20 -1.09 17.20
N PHE A 144 -6.29 -1.80 17.85
CA PHE A 144 -4.99 -2.14 17.29
C PHE A 144 -4.75 -3.64 17.45
N ILE A 145 -4.53 -4.32 16.34
CA ILE A 145 -4.26 -5.76 16.27
C ILE A 145 -2.90 -5.96 15.58
N CYS A 146 -2.06 -6.86 16.08
CA CYS A 146 -0.80 -7.25 15.43
C CYS A 146 -0.58 -8.76 15.40
N CYS A 147 0.45 -9.20 14.65
CA CYS A 147 0.76 -10.61 14.49
C CYS A 147 1.78 -11.11 15.51
N ILE A 148 1.73 -12.40 15.81
CA ILE A 148 2.69 -13.16 16.61
C ILE A 148 3.01 -14.46 15.88
N ASP A 149 4.28 -14.87 15.89
CA ASP A 149 4.76 -16.12 15.30
C ASP A 149 5.73 -16.90 16.20
N SER A 150 5.97 -16.43 17.42
CA SER A 150 6.87 -17.09 18.35
C SER A 150 6.49 -16.84 19.81
N LEU A 151 6.69 -17.87 20.64
CA LEU A 151 6.45 -17.78 22.08
C LEU A 151 7.36 -16.75 22.76
N ALA A 152 8.56 -16.54 22.25
CA ALA A 152 9.47 -15.52 22.77
C ALA A 152 8.91 -14.11 22.61
N ASN A 153 8.37 -13.80 21.42
CA ASN A 153 7.71 -12.52 21.14
C ASN A 153 6.41 -12.39 21.98
N ALA A 154 5.59 -13.43 22.03
CA ALA A 154 4.36 -13.44 22.84
C ALA A 154 4.64 -13.14 24.32
N ARG A 155 5.63 -13.78 24.93
CA ARG A 155 6.03 -13.53 26.32
C ARG A 155 6.54 -12.09 26.54
N ALA A 156 7.32 -11.57 25.61
CA ALA A 156 7.82 -10.19 25.69
C ALA A 156 6.66 -9.17 25.62
N LEU A 157 5.70 -9.38 24.76
CA LEU A 157 4.49 -8.56 24.62
C LEU A 157 3.62 -8.67 25.88
N SER A 158 3.36 -9.89 26.36
CA SER A 158 2.61 -10.15 27.58
C SER A 158 3.19 -9.42 28.78
N ALA A 159 4.48 -9.59 29.05
CA ALA A 159 5.17 -8.89 30.14
C ALA A 159 5.06 -7.36 30.02
N PHE A 160 5.27 -6.82 28.81
CA PHE A 160 5.25 -5.39 28.58
C PHE A 160 3.86 -4.76 28.76
N PHE A 161 2.81 -5.37 28.19
CA PHE A 161 1.46 -4.81 28.23
C PHE A 161 0.78 -5.07 29.59
N SER A 162 1.03 -6.21 30.24
CA SER A 162 0.52 -6.49 31.61
C SER A 162 1.09 -5.50 32.63
N GLU A 163 2.40 -5.20 32.58
CA GLU A 163 3.01 -4.18 33.46
C GLU A 163 2.27 -2.83 33.35
N ARG A 164 1.71 -2.53 32.19
CA ARG A 164 0.98 -1.29 31.90
C ARG A 164 -0.53 -1.38 32.09
N ARG A 165 -1.03 -2.52 32.53
CA ARG A 165 -2.47 -2.80 32.65
C ARG A 165 -3.21 -2.54 31.34
N GLN A 166 -2.59 -2.93 30.24
CA GLN A 166 -3.14 -2.85 28.89
C GLN A 166 -3.28 -4.26 28.33
N THR A 167 -4.28 -4.46 27.47
CA THR A 167 -4.44 -5.68 26.69
C THR A 167 -4.10 -5.40 25.23
N LEU A 168 -3.29 -6.24 24.61
CA LEU A 168 -2.93 -6.20 23.19
C LEU A 168 -3.68 -7.30 22.44
N ASP A 169 -4.43 -6.91 21.42
CA ASP A 169 -5.08 -7.86 20.51
C ASP A 169 -4.05 -8.43 19.52
N VAL A 170 -4.05 -9.76 19.36
CA VAL A 170 -3.03 -10.45 18.55
C VAL A 170 -3.65 -11.54 17.68
N LEU A 171 -3.03 -11.76 16.51
CA LEU A 171 -3.29 -12.87 15.60
C LEU A 171 -2.06 -13.79 15.56
N ILE A 172 -2.28 -15.09 15.49
CA ILE A 172 -1.21 -16.01 15.11
C ILE A 172 -0.95 -15.88 13.62
N GLU A 173 0.30 -15.75 13.19
CA GLU A 173 0.66 -15.79 11.79
C GLU A 173 1.09 -17.20 11.38
N LEU A 174 0.39 -17.76 10.38
CA LEU A 174 0.78 -18.98 9.72
C LEU A 174 1.61 -18.66 8.50
N GLY A 175 2.86 -19.05 8.49
CA GLY A 175 3.80 -18.86 7.38
C GLY A 175 4.06 -20.16 6.62
N VAL A 176 5.00 -20.08 5.71
CA VAL A 176 5.46 -21.22 4.88
C VAL A 176 6.97 -21.39 4.98
N ALA A 177 7.44 -22.61 4.76
CA ALA A 177 8.87 -22.88 4.72
C ALA A 177 9.57 -22.04 3.61
N GLY A 178 10.69 -21.42 3.94
CA GLY A 178 11.40 -20.51 3.03
C GLY A 178 10.71 -19.15 2.82
N GLY A 179 9.52 -18.93 3.40
CA GLY A 179 8.80 -17.65 3.33
C GLY A 179 9.32 -16.61 4.34
N ARG A 180 8.48 -15.57 4.58
CA ARG A 180 8.78 -14.43 5.46
C ARG A 180 8.70 -14.80 6.96
N CYS A 181 7.70 -14.24 7.63
CA CYS A 181 7.33 -14.47 9.02
C CYS A 181 6.34 -15.64 9.13
N GLY A 182 5.84 -15.91 10.33
CA GLY A 182 4.82 -16.89 10.64
C GLY A 182 5.34 -18.24 11.12
N CYS A 183 4.52 -18.98 11.84
CA CYS A 183 4.78 -20.35 12.25
C CYS A 183 4.96 -21.23 11.02
N ARG A 184 5.90 -22.18 11.06
CA ARG A 184 6.25 -23.01 9.89
C ARG A 184 5.39 -24.25 9.71
N SER A 185 4.65 -24.60 10.75
CA SER A 185 3.69 -25.71 10.72
C SER A 185 2.37 -25.31 11.38
N VAL A 186 1.33 -26.05 11.07
CA VAL A 186 0.00 -25.91 11.71
C VAL A 186 0.08 -26.25 13.19
N GLU A 187 0.91 -27.24 13.53
CA GLU A 187 1.15 -27.70 14.89
C GLU A 187 1.83 -26.62 15.74
N ASP A 188 2.86 -25.96 15.19
CA ASP A 188 3.54 -24.85 15.89
C ASP A 188 2.58 -23.67 16.09
N ALA A 189 1.76 -23.36 15.09
CA ALA A 189 0.78 -22.29 15.18
C ALA A 189 -0.30 -22.56 16.22
N GLN A 190 -0.80 -23.80 16.30
CA GLN A 190 -1.75 -24.24 17.32
C GLN A 190 -1.15 -24.18 18.72
N ALA A 191 0.05 -24.76 18.92
CA ALA A 191 0.74 -24.73 20.20
C ALA A 191 1.02 -23.29 20.67
N LEU A 192 1.38 -22.40 19.75
CA LEU A 192 1.54 -20.98 20.06
C LEU A 192 0.21 -20.33 20.47
N ALA A 193 -0.89 -20.63 19.77
CA ALA A 193 -2.21 -20.10 20.10
C ALA A 193 -2.66 -20.51 21.52
N GLU A 194 -2.49 -21.78 21.86
CA GLU A 194 -2.77 -22.32 23.19
C GLU A 194 -1.94 -21.59 24.26
N ALA A 195 -0.63 -21.44 24.03
CA ALA A 195 0.24 -20.72 24.96
C ALA A 195 -0.14 -19.23 25.10
N VAL A 196 -0.58 -18.57 24.02
CA VAL A 196 -0.97 -17.15 24.02
C VAL A 196 -2.28 -16.94 24.79
N ALA A 197 -3.22 -17.87 24.73
CA ALA A 197 -4.49 -17.79 25.45
C ALA A 197 -4.30 -17.67 26.97
N ASP A 198 -3.22 -18.25 27.52
CA ASP A 198 -2.87 -18.20 28.93
C ASP A 198 -2.01 -16.99 29.32
N LEU A 199 -1.52 -16.21 28.36
CA LEU A 199 -0.62 -15.09 28.63
C LEU A 199 -1.38 -13.81 29.01
N PRO A 200 -1.19 -13.26 30.23
CA PRO A 200 -1.87 -12.03 30.64
C PRO A 200 -1.45 -10.85 29.76
N GLY A 201 -2.37 -9.91 29.56
CA GLY A 201 -2.13 -8.72 28.73
C GLY A 201 -2.13 -8.97 27.22
N LEU A 202 -2.43 -10.19 26.77
CA LEU A 202 -2.71 -10.54 25.39
C LEU A 202 -4.17 -11.00 25.24
N LYS A 203 -4.74 -10.73 24.08
CA LYS A 203 -6.04 -11.25 23.68
C LYS A 203 -5.92 -11.84 22.27
N LEU A 204 -6.08 -13.14 22.19
CA LEU A 204 -6.09 -13.83 20.90
C LEU A 204 -7.36 -13.46 20.12
N ARG A 205 -7.20 -13.03 18.85
CA ARG A 205 -8.30 -12.60 17.97
C ARG A 205 -8.45 -13.50 16.75
N GLY A 206 -7.54 -14.42 16.49
CA GLY A 206 -7.63 -15.31 15.35
C GLY A 206 -6.32 -15.60 14.65
N LEU A 207 -6.39 -15.73 13.32
CA LEU A 207 -5.31 -16.22 12.48
C LEU A 207 -5.05 -15.28 11.30
N GLU A 208 -3.79 -15.09 10.97
CA GLU A 208 -3.28 -14.35 9.82
C GLU A 208 -2.40 -15.23 8.96
N LEU A 209 -2.41 -15.00 7.65
CA LEU A 209 -1.42 -15.49 6.70
C LEU A 209 -1.23 -14.51 5.53
N TYR A 210 -0.12 -14.68 4.80
CA TYR A 210 0.09 -14.00 3.54
C TYR A 210 0.51 -14.98 2.44
N GLU A 211 -0.41 -15.26 1.55
CA GLU A 211 -0.25 -16.23 0.44
C GLU A 211 0.67 -15.73 -0.67
N GLY A 212 0.85 -14.41 -0.78
CA GLY A 212 1.68 -13.79 -1.82
C GLY A 212 3.19 -14.04 -1.68
N VAL A 213 3.61 -14.89 -0.74
CA VAL A 213 5.00 -15.41 -0.65
C VAL A 213 5.20 -16.67 -1.49
N LEU A 214 4.11 -17.26 -1.98
CA LEU A 214 4.16 -18.45 -2.83
C LEU A 214 4.33 -18.00 -4.29
N HIS A 215 5.42 -18.45 -4.90
CA HIS A 215 5.82 -18.10 -6.26
C HIS A 215 6.10 -19.38 -7.06
N GLY A 216 6.15 -19.28 -8.39
CA GLY A 216 6.43 -20.36 -9.31
C GLY A 216 5.61 -20.22 -10.59
N ASP A 217 5.72 -21.21 -11.48
CA ASP A 217 4.99 -21.21 -12.75
C ASP A 217 3.46 -21.35 -12.55
N ASP A 218 3.06 -22.14 -11.55
CA ASP A 218 1.65 -22.29 -11.13
C ASP A 218 1.57 -22.34 -9.60
N PRO A 219 1.52 -21.20 -8.91
CA PRO A 219 1.46 -21.16 -7.45
C PRO A 219 0.06 -21.41 -6.88
N GLN A 220 -1.00 -21.37 -7.68
CA GLN A 220 -2.38 -21.44 -7.20
C GLN A 220 -2.67 -22.70 -6.36
N PRO A 221 -2.27 -23.94 -6.74
CA PRO A 221 -2.53 -25.13 -5.91
C PRO A 221 -1.88 -25.05 -4.51
N GLN A 222 -0.69 -24.44 -4.41
CA GLN A 222 0.00 -24.22 -3.14
C GLN A 222 -0.72 -23.17 -2.29
N VAL A 223 -1.19 -22.09 -2.91
CA VAL A 223 -2.02 -21.07 -2.27
C VAL A 223 -3.29 -21.68 -1.71
N GLU A 224 -4.01 -22.46 -2.51
CA GLU A 224 -5.24 -23.14 -2.08
C GLU A 224 -5.00 -24.12 -0.91
N ALA A 225 -3.89 -24.88 -0.97
CA ALA A 225 -3.54 -25.80 0.11
C ALA A 225 -3.28 -25.06 1.43
N LEU A 226 -2.51 -23.95 1.39
CA LEU A 226 -2.26 -23.10 2.54
C LEU A 226 -3.56 -22.52 3.11
N LEU A 227 -4.46 -22.06 2.26
CA LEU A 227 -5.75 -21.49 2.69
C LEU A 227 -6.66 -22.51 3.35
N ARG A 228 -6.69 -23.76 2.85
CA ARG A 228 -7.43 -24.86 3.49
C ARG A 228 -6.84 -25.23 4.85
N GLN A 229 -5.51 -25.34 4.95
CA GLN A 229 -4.83 -25.56 6.24
C GLN A 229 -5.16 -24.45 7.27
N ALA A 230 -5.20 -23.20 6.83
CA ALA A 230 -5.55 -22.07 7.70
C ALA A 230 -7.02 -22.15 8.16
N ALA A 231 -7.96 -22.55 7.32
CA ALA A 231 -9.35 -22.71 7.70
C ALA A 231 -9.53 -23.85 8.74
N ASP A 232 -8.84 -24.98 8.54
CA ASP A 232 -8.85 -26.10 9.49
C ASP A 232 -8.21 -25.71 10.83
N LEU A 233 -7.10 -24.98 10.80
CA LEU A 233 -6.45 -24.44 12.00
C LEU A 233 -7.36 -23.46 12.73
N ALA A 234 -8.03 -22.55 12.00
CA ALA A 234 -8.98 -21.60 12.60
C ALA A 234 -10.09 -22.31 13.38
N CYS A 235 -10.63 -23.42 12.85
CA CYS A 235 -11.61 -24.25 13.57
C CYS A 235 -11.04 -24.86 14.84
N ARG A 236 -9.78 -25.31 14.82
CA ARG A 236 -9.12 -25.88 16.02
C ARG A 236 -8.86 -24.81 17.09
N MET A 237 -8.61 -23.57 16.66
CA MET A 237 -8.35 -22.44 17.55
C MET A 237 -9.61 -21.73 18.05
N GLU A 238 -10.81 -22.06 17.53
CA GLU A 238 -12.05 -21.33 17.83
C GLU A 238 -12.31 -21.18 19.34
N HIS A 239 -12.07 -22.24 20.11
CA HIS A 239 -12.30 -22.26 21.56
C HIS A 239 -11.34 -21.38 22.36
N LEU A 240 -10.24 -20.93 21.76
CA LEU A 240 -9.23 -20.04 22.36
C LEU A 240 -9.54 -18.55 22.14
N VAL A 241 -10.52 -18.22 21.28
CA VAL A 241 -10.86 -16.86 20.91
C VAL A 241 -12.19 -16.44 21.52
N GLU A 242 -12.15 -15.42 22.35
CA GLU A 242 -13.37 -14.83 22.90
C GLU A 242 -14.01 -13.87 21.91
N GLY A 243 -15.24 -14.16 21.49
CA GLY A 243 -16.03 -13.30 20.61
C GLY A 243 -15.81 -13.57 19.12
N GLU A 244 -15.48 -12.55 18.35
CA GLU A 244 -15.30 -12.66 16.90
C GLU A 244 -13.90 -13.16 16.55
N PHE A 245 -13.85 -14.24 15.78
CA PHE A 245 -12.59 -14.78 15.23
C PHE A 245 -12.23 -14.03 13.93
N VAL A 246 -11.07 -13.42 13.87
CA VAL A 246 -10.55 -12.77 12.67
C VAL A 246 -9.69 -13.75 11.89
N LEU A 247 -10.11 -14.08 10.68
CA LEU A 247 -9.32 -14.85 9.71
C LEU A 247 -8.92 -13.91 8.58
N THR A 248 -7.64 -13.61 8.46
CA THR A 248 -7.18 -12.55 7.54
C THR A 248 -6.03 -12.98 6.65
N GLY A 249 -6.12 -12.59 5.39
CA GLY A 249 -5.17 -12.86 4.32
C GLY A 249 -5.44 -11.96 3.12
N ALA A 250 -5.03 -12.41 1.95
CA ALA A 250 -5.21 -11.78 0.65
C ALA A 250 -4.40 -10.48 0.42
N GLY A 251 -3.38 -10.63 -0.39
CA GLY A 251 -2.79 -9.51 -1.12
C GLY A 251 -3.63 -9.14 -2.34
N THR A 252 -3.07 -8.27 -3.20
CA THR A 252 -3.77 -7.77 -4.39
C THR A 252 -3.97 -8.84 -5.48
N VAL A 253 -3.24 -9.95 -5.46
CA VAL A 253 -3.25 -10.96 -6.54
C VAL A 253 -4.26 -12.08 -6.30
N TRP A 254 -4.50 -12.48 -5.05
CA TRP A 254 -5.19 -13.72 -4.69
C TRP A 254 -6.47 -13.52 -3.86
N TYR A 255 -7.01 -12.30 -3.80
CA TYR A 255 -8.17 -12.04 -2.92
C TYR A 255 -9.44 -12.81 -3.31
N ASP A 256 -9.60 -13.16 -4.59
CA ASP A 256 -10.67 -14.04 -5.09
C ASP A 256 -10.52 -15.48 -4.63
N VAL A 257 -9.31 -16.05 -4.74
CA VAL A 257 -9.00 -17.42 -4.29
C VAL A 257 -9.17 -17.53 -2.79
N VAL A 258 -8.69 -16.52 -2.03
CA VAL A 258 -8.89 -16.45 -0.57
C VAL A 258 -10.38 -16.44 -0.23
N CYS A 259 -11.17 -15.59 -0.88
CA CYS A 259 -12.62 -15.55 -0.67
C CYS A 259 -13.27 -16.90 -1.02
N ASN A 260 -12.97 -17.47 -2.18
CA ASN A 260 -13.55 -18.72 -2.64
C ASN A 260 -13.29 -19.87 -1.65
N ILE A 261 -12.04 -20.03 -1.22
CA ILE A 261 -11.66 -21.13 -0.32
C ILE A 261 -12.26 -20.92 1.09
N TRP A 262 -12.10 -19.73 1.68
CA TRP A 262 -12.52 -19.52 3.06
C TRP A 262 -14.04 -19.40 3.22
N LEU A 263 -14.76 -18.91 2.22
CA LEU A 263 -16.23 -18.88 2.28
C LEU A 263 -16.84 -20.28 2.17
N ALA A 264 -16.24 -21.16 1.35
CA ALA A 264 -16.66 -22.54 1.18
C ALA A 264 -16.21 -23.47 2.32
N ALA A 265 -15.10 -23.16 2.99
CA ALA A 265 -14.56 -23.99 4.06
C ALA A 265 -15.41 -23.94 5.34
N LYS A 266 -15.31 -25.01 6.16
CA LYS A 266 -15.70 -24.95 7.56
C LYS A 266 -14.83 -23.91 8.27
N LYS A 267 -15.43 -23.09 9.12
CA LYS A 267 -14.77 -22.00 9.83
C LYS A 267 -15.44 -21.77 11.19
N PRO A 268 -14.82 -21.03 12.11
CA PRO A 268 -15.43 -20.67 13.40
C PRO A 268 -16.82 -20.05 13.22
N ALA A 269 -17.71 -20.30 14.17
CA ALA A 269 -19.11 -19.86 14.09
C ALA A 269 -19.25 -18.32 13.99
N ARG A 270 -18.33 -17.60 14.66
CA ARG A 270 -18.26 -16.13 14.62
C ARG A 270 -16.98 -15.68 13.87
N CYS A 271 -16.83 -16.12 12.63
CA CYS A 271 -15.65 -15.81 11.83
C CYS A 271 -15.86 -14.58 10.94
N ARG A 272 -14.99 -13.60 11.10
CA ARG A 272 -14.85 -12.49 10.16
C ARG A 272 -13.68 -12.74 9.24
N ILE A 273 -13.96 -12.90 7.96
CA ILE A 273 -12.91 -12.96 6.90
C ILE A 273 -12.54 -11.52 6.55
N VAL A 274 -11.24 -11.21 6.58
CA VAL A 274 -10.73 -9.87 6.26
C VAL A 274 -9.69 -9.97 5.16
N ILE A 275 -9.96 -9.35 4.02
CA ILE A 275 -9.02 -9.26 2.90
C ILE A 275 -8.24 -7.94 2.95
N ARG A 276 -6.97 -7.94 2.46
CA ARG A 276 -6.04 -6.82 2.65
C ARG A 276 -5.34 -6.35 1.38
N PRO A 277 -5.98 -6.30 0.20
CA PRO A 277 -5.34 -5.76 -0.98
C PRO A 277 -4.90 -4.31 -0.72
N GLY A 278 -3.72 -3.92 -1.18
CA GLY A 278 -3.18 -2.57 -1.01
C GLY A 278 -3.06 -1.82 -2.33
N CYS A 279 -2.42 -2.44 -3.32
CA CYS A 279 -2.15 -1.80 -4.60
C CYS A 279 -3.38 -1.57 -5.48
N TYR A 280 -4.53 -2.20 -5.17
CA TYR A 280 -5.78 -1.98 -5.90
C TYR A 280 -6.17 -0.50 -5.97
N ILE A 281 -5.82 0.26 -4.92
CA ILE A 281 -6.22 1.67 -4.75
C ILE A 281 -5.82 2.55 -5.93
N THR A 282 -4.63 2.36 -6.43
CA THR A 282 -4.14 3.05 -7.63
C THR A 282 -4.01 2.14 -8.81
N HIS A 283 -4.10 0.82 -8.57
CA HIS A 283 -3.81 -0.18 -9.58
C HIS A 283 -2.46 0.08 -10.25
N ASP A 284 -2.12 -0.58 -11.34
CA ASP A 284 -0.95 -0.28 -12.15
C ASP A 284 -1.20 -0.63 -13.63
N ARG A 285 -0.16 -0.50 -14.44
CA ARG A 285 -0.17 -0.93 -15.85
C ARG A 285 0.78 -2.09 -16.08
N GLY A 286 1.04 -2.87 -15.03
CA GLY A 286 2.00 -3.98 -15.05
C GLY A 286 1.43 -5.23 -14.40
N ILE A 287 2.09 -5.68 -13.33
CA ILE A 287 1.81 -6.97 -12.69
C ILE A 287 0.40 -7.07 -12.10
N TYR A 288 -0.13 -5.97 -11.57
CA TYR A 288 -1.50 -5.97 -10.98
C TYR A 288 -2.58 -5.89 -12.05
N ASP A 289 -2.34 -5.22 -13.17
CA ASP A 289 -3.25 -5.23 -14.32
C ASP A 289 -3.40 -6.64 -14.91
N ILE A 290 -2.28 -7.36 -15.06
CA ILE A 290 -2.28 -8.76 -15.51
C ILE A 290 -3.04 -9.65 -14.52
N ALA A 291 -2.75 -9.50 -13.22
CA ALA A 291 -3.39 -10.29 -12.17
C ALA A 291 -4.90 -10.01 -12.09
N GLN A 292 -5.31 -8.75 -12.19
CA GLN A 292 -6.72 -8.35 -12.15
C GLN A 292 -7.51 -8.89 -13.34
N LYS A 293 -6.97 -8.81 -14.55
CA LYS A 293 -7.59 -9.41 -15.76
C LYS A 293 -7.78 -10.91 -15.61
N ALA A 294 -6.77 -11.62 -15.09
CA ALA A 294 -6.88 -13.05 -14.82
C ALA A 294 -7.93 -13.35 -13.74
N LEU A 295 -8.02 -12.50 -12.71
CA LEU A 295 -8.99 -12.61 -11.64
C LEU A 295 -10.43 -12.42 -12.17
N VAL A 296 -10.70 -11.34 -12.88
CA VAL A 296 -12.04 -11.06 -13.44
C VAL A 296 -12.47 -12.17 -14.41
N ALA A 297 -11.53 -12.77 -15.15
CA ALA A 297 -11.85 -13.87 -16.08
C ALA A 297 -12.23 -15.18 -15.35
N ARG A 298 -11.76 -15.42 -14.12
CA ARG A 298 -12.03 -16.66 -13.37
C ARG A 298 -13.07 -16.51 -12.24
N ASP A 299 -13.34 -15.27 -11.79
CA ASP A 299 -14.26 -15.00 -10.68
C ASP A 299 -15.59 -14.41 -11.19
N PRO A 300 -16.68 -15.19 -11.16
CA PRO A 300 -18.00 -14.71 -11.62
C PRO A 300 -18.47 -13.46 -10.86
N ILE A 301 -18.19 -13.34 -9.56
CA ILE A 301 -18.61 -12.18 -8.77
C ILE A 301 -17.89 -10.92 -9.27
N ALA A 302 -16.57 -11.00 -9.50
CA ALA A 302 -15.82 -9.87 -10.05
C ALA A 302 -16.33 -9.47 -11.45
N CYS A 303 -16.65 -10.46 -12.29
CA CYS A 303 -17.22 -10.26 -13.62
C CYS A 303 -18.60 -9.56 -13.54
N ASP A 304 -19.49 -10.03 -12.66
CA ASP A 304 -20.87 -9.53 -12.52
C ASP A 304 -20.95 -8.12 -11.93
N LEU A 305 -19.94 -7.68 -11.17
CA LEU A 305 -19.89 -6.32 -10.63
C LEU A 305 -19.85 -5.23 -11.71
N GLY A 306 -19.38 -5.58 -12.90
CA GLY A 306 -19.18 -4.63 -14.00
C GLY A 306 -18.09 -3.59 -13.69
N GLY A 307 -17.49 -3.05 -14.76
CA GLY A 307 -16.32 -2.20 -14.63
C GLY A 307 -15.09 -2.97 -14.12
N ASP A 308 -14.01 -2.27 -13.88
CA ASP A 308 -12.77 -2.86 -13.39
C ASP A 308 -11.92 -1.81 -12.66
N LEU A 309 -10.83 -2.26 -12.04
CA LEU A 309 -9.80 -1.39 -11.47
C LEU A 309 -9.09 -0.62 -12.59
N THR A 310 -8.78 0.64 -12.34
CA THR A 310 -8.17 1.53 -13.32
C THR A 310 -6.88 2.14 -12.75
N SER A 311 -5.83 2.21 -13.58
CA SER A 311 -4.57 2.86 -13.18
C SER A 311 -4.81 4.33 -12.86
N ALA A 312 -4.58 4.71 -11.60
CA ALA A 312 -4.83 6.05 -11.07
C ALA A 312 -3.54 6.84 -10.82
N LEU A 313 -2.40 6.16 -10.68
CA LEU A 313 -1.11 6.79 -10.41
C LEU A 313 -0.35 7.01 -11.72
N GLU A 314 -0.03 8.25 -12.00
CA GLU A 314 0.72 8.67 -13.18
C GLU A 314 1.91 9.53 -12.78
N LEU A 315 3.00 9.46 -13.55
CA LEU A 315 4.15 10.34 -13.42
C LEU A 315 4.21 11.26 -14.63
N MET A 316 4.31 12.54 -14.40
CA MET A 316 4.45 13.55 -15.44
C MET A 316 5.86 14.11 -15.46
N ALA A 317 6.49 14.15 -16.63
CA ALA A 317 7.87 14.59 -16.78
C ALA A 317 8.12 15.30 -18.10
N MET A 318 9.21 16.05 -18.18
CA MET A 318 9.57 16.84 -19.35
C MET A 318 10.71 16.17 -20.12
N VAL A 319 10.65 16.21 -21.44
CA VAL A 319 11.78 15.85 -22.30
C VAL A 319 12.88 16.89 -22.09
N GLN A 320 13.98 16.43 -21.50
CA GLN A 320 15.10 17.27 -21.13
C GLN A 320 16.15 17.35 -22.25
N SER A 321 16.28 16.26 -23.02
CA SER A 321 17.25 16.18 -24.12
C SER A 321 16.79 15.23 -25.22
N VAL A 322 17.14 15.53 -26.44
CA VAL A 322 17.00 14.64 -27.61
C VAL A 322 18.39 14.58 -28.27
N PRO A 323 19.32 13.78 -27.73
CA PRO A 323 20.71 13.76 -28.18
C PRO A 323 20.91 13.06 -29.52
N GLU A 324 20.01 12.16 -29.90
CA GLU A 324 20.06 11.35 -31.11
C GLU A 324 18.65 11.24 -31.71
N ALA A 325 18.54 10.96 -32.99
CA ALA A 325 17.25 10.90 -33.68
C ALA A 325 16.30 9.80 -33.16
N ASP A 326 16.88 8.76 -32.58
CA ASP A 326 16.15 7.63 -32.02
C ASP A 326 16.12 7.61 -30.47
N ARG A 327 16.61 8.70 -29.81
CA ARG A 327 16.72 8.77 -28.35
C ARG A 327 16.28 10.09 -27.76
N ALA A 328 15.56 10.01 -26.65
CA ALA A 328 15.29 11.14 -25.79
C ALA A 328 15.57 10.79 -24.32
N VAL A 329 15.73 11.81 -23.51
CA VAL A 329 15.91 11.71 -22.06
C VAL A 329 14.90 12.61 -21.37
N VAL A 330 14.19 12.07 -20.36
CA VAL A 330 13.28 12.85 -19.53
C VAL A 330 13.82 13.03 -18.11
N ASN A 331 13.35 14.07 -17.44
CA ASN A 331 13.86 14.57 -16.16
C ASN A 331 13.34 13.84 -14.92
N PHE A 332 13.06 12.53 -15.01
CA PHE A 332 12.77 11.70 -13.85
C PHE A 332 13.65 10.44 -13.86
N GLY A 333 13.74 9.79 -12.70
CA GLY A 333 14.51 8.56 -12.58
C GLY A 333 14.08 7.67 -11.42
N LYS A 334 14.99 6.83 -10.93
CA LYS A 334 14.78 5.92 -9.80
C LYS A 334 14.35 6.62 -8.51
N ARG A 335 14.64 7.93 -8.40
CA ARG A 335 14.24 8.73 -7.25
C ARG A 335 12.78 9.16 -7.28
N ASP A 336 12.11 9.01 -8.44
CA ASP A 336 10.77 9.55 -8.67
C ASP A 336 9.72 8.48 -8.88
N CYS A 337 10.11 7.24 -9.23
CA CYS A 337 9.17 6.14 -9.48
C CYS A 337 9.74 4.77 -9.18
N ALA A 338 8.84 3.78 -9.08
CA ALA A 338 9.17 2.37 -9.08
C ALA A 338 9.77 1.94 -10.43
N PHE A 339 10.65 0.95 -10.39
CA PHE A 339 11.30 0.35 -11.57
C PHE A 339 11.59 -1.14 -11.40
N ASP A 340 11.25 -1.70 -10.26
CA ASP A 340 11.51 -3.09 -9.85
C ASP A 340 10.58 -4.10 -10.53
N ALA A 341 9.39 -3.67 -10.93
CA ALA A 341 8.39 -4.48 -11.62
C ALA A 341 8.13 -4.02 -13.07
N GLY A 342 9.14 -3.45 -13.71
CA GLY A 342 9.11 -2.89 -15.05
C GLY A 342 9.25 -1.36 -15.06
N LEU A 343 9.79 -0.84 -16.15
CA LEU A 343 9.98 0.61 -16.33
C LEU A 343 8.64 1.30 -16.55
N PRO A 344 8.45 2.54 -16.02
CA PRO A 344 7.31 3.39 -16.39
C PRO A 344 7.27 3.61 -17.90
N GLN A 345 6.09 3.45 -18.51
CA GLN A 345 5.93 3.57 -19.95
C GLN A 345 5.11 4.81 -20.32
N PRO A 346 5.51 5.55 -21.39
CA PRO A 346 4.76 6.70 -21.86
C PRO A 346 3.33 6.31 -22.29
N ILE A 347 2.34 7.06 -21.82
CA ILE A 347 0.92 6.84 -22.12
C ILE A 347 0.26 8.05 -22.80
N ALA A 348 0.84 9.24 -22.64
CA ALA A 348 0.40 10.46 -23.30
C ALA A 348 1.58 11.40 -23.50
N ARG A 349 1.47 12.30 -24.48
CA ARG A 349 2.44 13.36 -24.78
C ARG A 349 1.72 14.68 -25.03
N TYR A 350 2.33 15.77 -24.59
CA TYR A 350 1.78 17.11 -24.76
C TYR A 350 2.87 18.09 -25.20
N ARG A 351 2.48 19.02 -26.07
CA ARG A 351 3.32 20.16 -26.50
C ARG A 351 2.45 21.41 -26.54
N ASN A 352 2.85 22.46 -25.83
CA ASN A 352 2.10 23.72 -25.74
C ASN A 352 0.62 23.52 -25.39
N GLY A 353 0.32 22.56 -24.51
CA GLY A 353 -1.03 22.20 -24.07
C GLY A 353 -1.83 21.33 -25.05
N ALA A 354 -1.33 21.06 -26.25
CA ALA A 354 -1.96 20.14 -27.18
C ALA A 354 -1.50 18.70 -26.95
N GLN A 355 -2.45 17.77 -26.90
CA GLN A 355 -2.16 16.34 -26.81
C GLN A 355 -1.64 15.82 -28.16
N LEU A 356 -0.57 15.06 -28.11
CA LEU A 356 0.08 14.41 -29.25
C LEU A 356 0.15 12.89 -29.02
N SER A 357 0.50 12.15 -30.07
CA SER A 357 0.70 10.71 -29.94
C SER A 357 1.96 10.40 -29.12
N ALA A 358 1.84 9.46 -28.18
CA ALA A 358 2.96 8.82 -27.50
C ALA A 358 3.38 7.50 -28.16
N ALA A 359 2.74 7.10 -29.26
CA ALA A 359 3.07 5.87 -29.98
C ALA A 359 4.52 5.92 -30.50
N GLY A 360 5.23 4.80 -30.38
CA GLY A 360 6.63 4.70 -30.79
C GLY A 360 7.63 5.33 -29.82
N ILE A 361 7.20 5.70 -28.61
CA ILE A 361 8.07 6.14 -27.52
C ILE A 361 8.07 5.03 -26.45
N GLU A 362 9.25 4.55 -26.07
CA GLU A 362 9.41 3.46 -25.12
C GLU A 362 10.51 3.78 -24.10
N SER A 363 10.24 3.55 -22.83
CA SER A 363 11.28 3.61 -21.79
C SER A 363 12.17 2.39 -21.87
N VAL A 364 13.47 2.61 -22.04
CA VAL A 364 14.47 1.54 -22.24
C VAL A 364 15.53 1.47 -21.15
N GLY A 365 15.59 2.48 -20.29
CA GLY A 365 16.55 2.53 -19.19
C GLY A 365 16.23 3.64 -18.20
N ILE A 366 16.72 3.49 -16.96
CA ILE A 366 16.49 4.45 -15.88
C ILE A 366 17.74 4.59 -15.00
N MET A 367 18.13 5.83 -14.75
CA MET A 367 19.16 6.22 -13.80
C MET A 367 18.53 6.96 -12.60
N ASP A 368 19.33 7.60 -11.76
CA ASP A 368 18.81 8.28 -10.56
C ASP A 368 17.76 9.35 -10.90
N GLN A 369 18.06 10.21 -11.89
CA GLN A 369 17.20 11.34 -12.30
C GLN A 369 17.06 11.47 -13.82
N HIS A 370 17.24 10.39 -14.55
CA HIS A 370 17.11 10.33 -16.01
C HIS A 370 16.42 9.03 -16.39
N CYS A 371 15.39 9.11 -17.23
CA CYS A 371 14.82 7.96 -17.92
C CYS A 371 15.12 8.11 -19.42
N MET A 372 15.73 7.06 -19.98
CA MET A 372 16.10 7.00 -21.38
C MET A 372 14.95 6.43 -22.19
N LEU A 373 14.60 7.12 -23.25
CA LEU A 373 13.56 6.74 -24.18
C LEU A 373 14.16 6.33 -25.52
N ARG A 374 13.63 5.27 -26.11
CA ARG A 374 13.79 4.92 -27.50
C ARG A 374 12.65 5.56 -28.30
N LEU A 375 12.96 6.14 -29.43
CA LEU A 375 12.02 6.79 -30.34
C LEU A 375 11.93 5.99 -31.64
N ALA A 376 10.70 5.80 -32.16
CA ALA A 376 10.52 5.23 -33.49
C ALA A 376 11.10 6.14 -34.58
N PRO A 377 11.51 5.60 -35.75
CA PRO A 377 11.99 6.40 -36.86
C PRO A 377 10.97 7.47 -37.29
N GLY A 378 11.46 8.71 -37.50
CA GLY A 378 10.62 9.84 -37.85
C GLY A 378 9.85 10.46 -36.67
N SER A 379 10.18 10.12 -35.44
CA SER A 379 9.60 10.74 -34.24
C SER A 379 9.85 12.26 -34.23
N ASP A 380 8.81 13.01 -33.86
CA ASP A 380 8.86 14.49 -33.75
C ASP A 380 9.02 14.96 -32.29
N VAL A 381 9.48 14.09 -31.38
CA VAL A 381 9.70 14.42 -29.95
C VAL A 381 10.75 15.56 -29.86
N GLN A 382 10.46 16.54 -29.01
CA GLN A 382 11.31 17.72 -28.83
C GLN A 382 11.57 17.99 -27.35
N VAL A 383 12.67 18.69 -27.09
CA VAL A 383 12.94 19.25 -25.76
C VAL A 383 11.79 20.16 -25.33
N GLY A 384 11.30 19.96 -24.09
CA GLY A 384 10.15 20.70 -23.58
C GLY A 384 8.79 19.99 -23.80
N ASP A 385 8.73 18.90 -24.59
CA ASP A 385 7.54 18.04 -24.59
C ASP A 385 7.32 17.46 -23.18
N ILE A 386 6.06 17.39 -22.78
CA ILE A 386 5.66 16.76 -21.52
C ILE A 386 5.14 15.35 -21.83
N LEU A 387 5.67 14.36 -21.14
CA LEU A 387 5.24 12.98 -21.20
C LEU A 387 4.56 12.58 -19.90
N VAL A 388 3.48 11.82 -20.01
CA VAL A 388 2.81 11.17 -18.91
C VAL A 388 3.15 9.69 -18.96
N PHE A 389 3.52 9.14 -17.83
CA PHE A 389 3.93 7.73 -17.70
C PHE A 389 2.98 6.98 -16.80
N GLY A 390 2.55 5.80 -17.26
CA GLY A 390 1.94 4.80 -16.41
C GLY A 390 3.02 4.07 -15.62
N THR A 391 2.78 3.86 -14.35
CA THR A 391 3.72 3.19 -13.44
C THR A 391 3.37 1.73 -13.24
N SER A 392 4.37 0.92 -12.87
CA SER A 392 4.20 -0.38 -12.24
C SER A 392 4.48 -0.26 -10.74
N HIS A 393 4.05 -1.24 -9.92
CA HIS A 393 4.31 -1.34 -8.48
C HIS A 393 4.16 0.00 -7.71
N PRO A 394 2.93 0.46 -7.45
CA PRO A 394 2.68 1.81 -6.91
C PRO A 394 3.34 2.09 -5.56
N CYS A 395 3.56 1.08 -4.71
CA CYS A 395 4.15 1.26 -3.38
C CYS A 395 5.49 1.98 -3.41
N LEU A 396 6.37 1.61 -4.36
CA LEU A 396 7.71 2.18 -4.51
C LEU A 396 7.73 3.47 -5.35
N THR A 397 6.56 3.98 -5.73
CA THR A 397 6.42 5.33 -6.26
C THR A 397 5.93 6.28 -5.19
N PHE A 398 4.91 5.88 -4.41
CA PHE A 398 4.38 6.72 -3.34
C PHE A 398 5.44 7.13 -2.30
N ASP A 399 6.33 6.20 -1.91
CA ASP A 399 7.36 6.44 -0.88
C ASP A 399 8.41 7.49 -1.28
N LYS A 400 8.41 7.92 -2.53
CA LYS A 400 9.35 8.93 -3.08
C LYS A 400 8.76 10.34 -3.05
N TRP A 401 7.46 10.47 -2.81
CA TRP A 401 6.76 11.74 -2.90
C TRP A 401 6.16 12.14 -1.55
N LYS A 402 6.56 13.31 -1.05
CA LYS A 402 5.94 13.90 0.14
C LYS A 402 4.53 14.39 -0.14
N THR A 403 4.28 14.81 -1.36
CA THR A 403 3.00 15.32 -1.82
C THR A 403 2.72 14.77 -3.22
N LEU A 404 1.52 14.28 -3.46
CA LEU A 404 0.98 13.91 -4.77
C LEU A 404 -0.12 14.88 -5.16
N LEU A 405 -0.33 15.04 -6.45
CA LEU A 405 -1.34 15.94 -6.99
C LEU A 405 -2.59 15.15 -7.35
N LEU A 406 -3.72 15.42 -6.69
CA LEU A 406 -5.01 14.89 -7.10
C LEU A 406 -5.50 15.71 -8.30
N ALA A 407 -5.73 15.08 -9.44
CA ALA A 407 -6.10 15.75 -10.67
C ALA A 407 -7.36 15.16 -11.33
N ASP A 408 -8.05 15.97 -12.11
CA ASP A 408 -9.13 15.52 -12.99
C ASP A 408 -8.59 14.89 -14.29
N GLU A 409 -9.48 14.50 -15.19
CA GLU A 409 -9.12 13.87 -16.46
C GLU A 409 -8.38 14.82 -17.43
N GLN A 410 -8.49 16.12 -17.23
CA GLN A 410 -7.80 17.15 -17.99
C GLN A 410 -6.50 17.63 -17.32
N TYR A 411 -6.07 16.95 -16.25
CA TYR A 411 -4.90 17.29 -15.43
C TYR A 411 -5.00 18.64 -14.72
N ASN A 412 -6.22 19.14 -14.44
CA ASN A 412 -6.37 20.23 -13.51
C ASN A 412 -6.13 19.71 -12.09
N VAL A 413 -5.25 20.35 -11.35
CA VAL A 413 -4.97 20.01 -9.96
C VAL A 413 -6.16 20.43 -9.10
N LEU A 414 -6.73 19.47 -8.40
CA LEU A 414 -7.88 19.67 -7.52
C LEU A 414 -7.43 19.84 -6.07
N GLU A 415 -6.42 19.06 -5.65
CA GLU A 415 -5.94 19.02 -4.28
C GLU A 415 -4.50 18.52 -4.23
N GLU A 416 -3.74 18.94 -3.24
CA GLU A 416 -2.44 18.34 -2.88
C GLU A 416 -2.65 17.35 -1.75
N LEU A 417 -2.13 16.14 -1.91
CA LEU A 417 -2.27 15.06 -0.94
C LEU A 417 -0.92 14.74 -0.33
N ASP A 418 -0.75 15.05 0.94
CA ASP A 418 0.46 14.71 1.67
C ASP A 418 0.53 13.21 1.97
N THR A 419 1.72 12.65 1.86
CA THR A 419 2.05 11.31 2.33
C THR A 419 2.75 11.37 3.69
N LEU A 420 2.68 10.29 4.43
CA LEU A 420 3.30 10.14 5.75
C LEU A 420 4.44 9.09 5.70
N PHE A 421 5.27 9.16 4.65
CA PHE A 421 6.48 8.35 4.54
C PHE A 421 7.68 8.97 5.28
#